data_a29bc020aaadbb56e0d09f20070bd755
#
_entry.id   a29bc020aaadbb56e0d09f20070bd755
#
_cell.length_a   1.000
_cell.length_b   1.000
_cell.length_c   1.000
_cell.angle_alpha   90.00
_cell.angle_beta   90.00
_cell.angle_gamma   90.00
#
_symmetry.space_group_name_H-M   'P 1'
#
loop_
_entity.id
_entity.type
_entity.pdbx_description
1 polymer ?
#
loop_
_entity_poly.entity_id
_entity_poly.type
_entity_poly.pdbx_seq_one_letter_code
_entity_poly.pdbx_strand_id
1 'polypeptide(L)'
;MRSDIKTRVTPYPDVRIKTGIGQDCLVIIYTVNSRELGKRFSLANGPVNLGRGADNTIILDNDAVSRRHALVEARNSKYFLVDLNSTNGTYVNDEIVHDHALRRGDQIKIGDTILKFLSGSDLESQYHETIYRMTIMDGLTSVHNKRYLMEQLEREHSRATRHRRPLTMVMLDIDHFKEVNDIFGHLAGDQVLKEVAQLAKSRLRPDDVIARYGGEEFALVLPETKLDGGILIADQLRKMIADEVFAFEDEEIQVTVSCGVSELAAEWRCYDFLKDADRNLYEAKRSGRNRVYPS
;
A
#
# COMPACT_ATOMS: atom_id res chain seq x y z
N MET A 1 52.50 -2.12 -1.93
CA MET A 1 51.49 -1.82 -2.96
C MET A 1 50.14 -1.84 -2.27
N ARG A 2 49.58 -0.68 -1.99
CA ARG A 2 48.19 -0.55 -1.47
C ARG A 2 47.28 -0.42 -2.67
N SER A 3 46.35 -1.39 -2.86
CA SER A 3 45.33 -1.33 -3.88
C SER A 3 44.25 -0.36 -3.44
N ASP A 4 44.11 0.75 -4.15
CA ASP A 4 42.97 1.68 -4.00
C ASP A 4 41.69 1.02 -4.44
N ILE A 5 40.85 0.63 -3.48
CA ILE A 5 39.49 0.20 -3.73
C ILE A 5 38.69 1.47 -4.03
N LYS A 6 38.45 1.75 -5.30
CA LYS A 6 37.54 2.82 -5.72
C LYS A 6 36.10 2.39 -5.41
N THR A 7 35.46 3.08 -4.46
CA THR A 7 34.03 2.97 -4.21
C THR A 7 33.27 3.36 -5.49
N ARG A 8 32.62 2.40 -6.15
CA ARG A 8 31.68 2.70 -7.24
C ARG A 8 30.41 3.29 -6.63
N VAL A 9 30.15 4.55 -6.95
CA VAL A 9 28.86 5.19 -6.71
C VAL A 9 27.91 4.62 -7.75
N THR A 10 26.99 3.77 -7.33
CA THR A 10 25.88 3.32 -8.17
C THR A 10 24.93 4.51 -8.35
N PRO A 11 24.65 4.97 -9.59
CA PRO A 11 23.67 6.03 -9.77
C PRO A 11 22.31 5.52 -9.30
N TYR A 12 21.59 6.37 -8.55
CA TYR A 12 20.19 6.11 -8.19
C TYR A 12 19.40 5.83 -9.47
N PRO A 13 18.53 4.79 -9.47
CA PRO A 13 17.67 4.54 -10.60
C PRO A 13 16.85 5.78 -10.87
N ASP A 14 16.85 6.21 -12.13
CA ASP A 14 16.04 7.34 -12.62
C ASP A 14 14.57 6.94 -12.51
N VAL A 15 13.97 7.19 -11.34
CA VAL A 15 12.55 6.96 -11.10
C VAL A 15 11.80 7.98 -11.94
N ARG A 16 11.55 7.65 -13.20
CA ARG A 16 10.59 8.38 -14.03
C ARG A 16 9.20 8.17 -13.45
N ILE A 17 8.89 8.98 -12.45
CA ILE A 17 7.55 9.13 -11.91
C ILE A 17 6.68 9.59 -13.07
N LYS A 18 5.78 8.76 -13.57
CA LYS A 18 4.62 9.21 -14.34
C LYS A 18 3.75 10.00 -13.38
N THR A 19 4.13 11.25 -13.18
CA THR A 19 3.45 12.19 -12.32
C THR A 19 2.15 12.59 -12.99
N GLY A 20 1.05 12.40 -12.27
CA GLY A 20 -0.08 13.31 -12.39
C GLY A 20 0.39 14.68 -11.89
N ILE A 21 1.25 15.33 -12.68
CA ILE A 21 1.85 16.62 -12.38
C ILE A 21 0.74 17.66 -12.50
N GLY A 22 0.49 18.40 -11.44
CA GLY A 22 -0.27 19.64 -11.51
C GLY A 22 -1.62 19.65 -10.79
N GLN A 23 -1.87 18.81 -9.79
CA GLN A 23 -3.14 18.85 -9.03
C GLN A 23 -2.91 19.30 -7.59
N ASP A 24 -3.68 20.29 -7.17
CA ASP A 24 -3.72 20.76 -5.80
C ASP A 24 -4.17 19.63 -4.84
N CYS A 25 -3.59 19.56 -3.65
CA CYS A 25 -3.83 18.47 -2.72
C CYS A 25 -3.73 18.92 -1.27
N LEU A 26 -4.28 18.08 -0.39
CA LEU A 26 -4.01 18.09 1.05
C LEU A 26 -3.02 16.96 1.39
N VAL A 27 -2.06 17.26 2.27
CA VAL A 27 -1.09 16.27 2.78
C VAL A 27 -1.13 16.27 4.30
N ILE A 28 -1.23 15.11 4.93
CA ILE A 28 -1.14 14.99 6.38
C ILE A 28 0.33 15.19 6.78
N ILE A 29 0.62 16.27 7.52
CA ILE A 29 1.97 16.60 7.99
C ILE A 29 2.17 16.29 9.46
N TYR A 30 1.09 16.11 10.23
CA TYR A 30 1.11 15.67 11.61
C TYR A 30 -0.18 14.89 11.96
N THR A 31 -0.05 13.81 12.71
CA THR A 31 -1.16 13.03 13.25
C THR A 31 -0.62 12.11 14.36
N VAL A 32 -1.43 11.81 15.37
CA VAL A 32 -1.11 10.77 16.38
C VAL A 32 -1.05 9.37 15.75
N ASN A 33 -1.80 9.15 14.67
CA ASN A 33 -1.70 7.94 13.87
C ASN A 33 -0.57 8.11 12.83
N SER A 34 0.65 7.74 13.19
CA SER A 34 1.84 7.85 12.34
C SER A 34 1.70 7.18 10.96
N ARG A 35 0.71 6.30 10.80
CA ARG A 35 0.38 5.57 9.57
C ARG A 35 -0.23 6.47 8.49
N GLU A 36 -0.86 7.56 8.89
CA GLU A 36 -1.48 8.52 7.98
C GLU A 36 -0.53 9.67 7.56
N LEU A 37 0.62 9.76 8.22
CA LEU A 37 1.61 10.81 7.97
C LEU A 37 2.14 10.75 6.53
N GLY A 38 2.09 11.89 5.83
CA GLY A 38 2.51 12.01 4.44
C GLY A 38 1.47 11.59 3.40
N LYS A 39 0.32 11.04 3.83
CA LYS A 39 -0.77 10.66 2.91
C LYS A 39 -1.32 11.89 2.19
N ARG A 40 -1.51 11.75 0.88
CA ARG A 40 -1.93 12.82 -0.02
C ARG A 40 -3.35 12.58 -0.51
N PHE A 41 -4.14 13.65 -0.56
CA PHE A 41 -5.52 13.64 -1.06
C PHE A 41 -5.66 14.71 -2.16
N SER A 42 -5.93 14.24 -3.39
CA SER A 42 -6.14 15.14 -4.54
C SER A 42 -7.47 15.89 -4.39
N LEU A 43 -7.45 17.18 -4.73
CA LEU A 43 -8.63 18.04 -4.76
C LEU A 43 -9.25 18.15 -6.17
N ALA A 44 -8.68 17.50 -7.17
CA ALA A 44 -9.14 17.58 -8.55
C ALA A 44 -10.45 16.82 -8.84
N ASN A 45 -10.78 15.83 -7.99
CA ASN A 45 -11.88 14.90 -8.24
C ASN A 45 -13.22 15.36 -7.63
N GLY A 46 -13.31 16.61 -7.19
CA GLY A 46 -14.51 17.18 -6.59
C GLY A 46 -14.35 17.51 -5.11
N PRO A 47 -15.45 17.82 -4.40
CA PRO A 47 -15.42 18.18 -2.99
C PRO A 47 -14.86 17.07 -2.12
N VAL A 48 -14.03 17.43 -1.12
CA VAL A 48 -13.38 16.53 -0.19
C VAL A 48 -13.96 16.75 1.20
N ASN A 49 -14.68 15.75 1.71
CA ASN A 49 -15.23 15.75 3.07
C ASN A 49 -14.19 15.21 4.05
N LEU A 50 -14.07 15.89 5.21
CA LEU A 50 -13.19 15.52 6.32
C LEU A 50 -14.02 15.24 7.57
N GLY A 51 -13.69 14.17 8.30
CA GLY A 51 -14.37 13.83 9.56
C GLY A 51 -14.08 12.40 9.99
N ARG A 52 -14.56 12.02 11.19
CA ARG A 52 -14.34 10.65 11.72
C ARG A 52 -15.33 9.61 11.17
N GLY A 53 -16.41 10.03 10.52
CA GLY A 53 -17.38 9.12 9.93
C GLY A 53 -16.82 8.41 8.68
N ALA A 54 -17.25 7.16 8.45
CA ALA A 54 -16.80 6.34 7.33
C ALA A 54 -17.20 6.90 5.94
N ASP A 55 -18.15 7.85 5.91
CA ASP A 55 -18.66 8.46 4.67
C ASP A 55 -17.79 9.61 4.17
N ASN A 56 -16.71 9.97 4.91
CA ASN A 56 -15.83 11.07 4.50
C ASN A 56 -14.76 10.58 3.53
N THR A 57 -14.33 11.47 2.64
CA THR A 57 -13.19 11.26 1.74
C THR A 57 -11.89 11.12 2.52
N ILE A 58 -11.73 11.97 3.56
CA ILE A 58 -10.61 11.90 4.51
C ILE A 58 -11.18 11.52 5.88
N ILE A 59 -10.93 10.27 6.27
CA ILE A 59 -11.37 9.75 7.55
C ILE A 59 -10.30 10.06 8.58
N LEU A 60 -10.64 10.92 9.55
CA LEU A 60 -9.80 11.29 10.68
C LEU A 60 -10.31 10.53 11.91
N ASP A 61 -9.69 9.38 12.21
CA ASP A 61 -10.10 8.49 13.31
C ASP A 61 -9.63 9.06 14.67
N ASN A 62 -10.37 10.05 15.16
CA ASN A 62 -10.10 10.77 16.40
C ASN A 62 -11.42 11.22 17.05
N ASP A 63 -11.57 10.99 18.34
CA ASP A 63 -12.79 11.35 19.09
C ASP A 63 -13.02 12.86 19.18
N ALA A 64 -11.99 13.67 19.04
CA ALA A 64 -12.10 15.13 18.96
C ALA A 64 -12.62 15.63 17.60
N VAL A 65 -12.80 14.75 16.61
CA VAL A 65 -13.28 15.09 15.28
C VAL A 65 -14.75 14.71 15.11
N SER A 66 -15.56 15.64 14.62
CA SER A 66 -16.99 15.40 14.34
C SER A 66 -17.16 14.38 13.21
N ARG A 67 -18.28 13.62 13.17
CA ARG A 67 -18.56 12.64 12.10
C ARG A 67 -18.45 13.27 10.69
N ARG A 68 -19.01 14.44 10.51
CA ARG A 68 -18.79 15.35 9.37
C ARG A 68 -18.22 16.62 9.97
N HIS A 69 -16.96 16.95 9.71
CA HIS A 69 -16.27 18.02 10.40
C HIS A 69 -16.06 19.24 9.49
N ALA A 70 -15.47 19.03 8.34
CA ALA A 70 -15.19 20.08 7.38
C ALA A 70 -15.35 19.59 5.95
N LEU A 71 -15.40 20.53 5.01
CA LEU A 71 -15.49 20.32 3.59
C LEU A 71 -14.44 21.19 2.89
N VAL A 72 -13.73 20.64 1.93
CA VAL A 72 -12.93 21.42 0.97
C VAL A 72 -13.61 21.35 -0.39
N GLU A 73 -13.93 22.48 -0.97
CA GLU A 73 -14.58 22.59 -2.26
C GLU A 73 -13.97 23.70 -3.13
N ALA A 74 -14.09 23.53 -4.45
CA ALA A 74 -13.65 24.54 -5.42
C ALA A 74 -14.75 25.57 -5.65
N ARG A 75 -14.40 26.86 -5.52
CA ARG A 75 -15.24 28.01 -5.87
C ARG A 75 -14.40 29.00 -6.68
N ASN A 76 -14.83 29.35 -7.89
CA ASN A 76 -14.15 30.36 -8.74
C ASN A 76 -12.63 30.11 -8.87
N SER A 77 -12.24 28.88 -9.20
CA SER A 77 -10.83 28.46 -9.36
C SER A 77 -9.96 28.58 -8.10
N LYS A 78 -10.56 28.64 -6.93
CA LYS A 78 -9.90 28.58 -5.62
C LYS A 78 -10.54 27.50 -4.77
N TYR A 79 -9.77 26.94 -3.85
CA TYR A 79 -10.29 25.99 -2.86
C TYR A 79 -10.68 26.72 -1.59
N PHE A 80 -11.81 26.33 -1.02
CA PHE A 80 -12.33 26.85 0.23
C PHE A 80 -12.49 25.72 1.23
N LEU A 81 -12.02 25.94 2.43
CA LEU A 81 -12.25 25.07 3.59
C LEU A 81 -13.44 25.63 4.37
N VAL A 82 -14.46 24.79 4.54
CA VAL A 82 -15.70 25.16 5.24
C VAL A 82 -15.86 24.25 6.45
N ASP A 83 -15.97 24.82 7.63
CA ASP A 83 -16.35 24.09 8.86
C ASP A 83 -17.84 23.75 8.83
N LEU A 84 -18.18 22.48 9.07
CA LEU A 84 -19.56 22.01 9.06
C LEU A 84 -20.23 22.05 10.45
N ASN A 85 -20.04 23.12 11.19
CA ASN A 85 -20.45 23.29 12.58
C ASN A 85 -19.87 22.19 13.47
N SER A 86 -18.58 21.98 13.36
CA SER A 86 -17.87 20.98 14.12
C SER A 86 -17.84 21.32 15.61
N THR A 87 -17.74 20.30 16.47
CA THR A 87 -17.77 20.50 17.95
C THR A 87 -16.56 21.28 18.46
N ASN A 88 -15.37 20.98 17.91
CA ASN A 88 -14.11 21.56 18.39
C ASN A 88 -13.51 22.60 17.43
N GLY A 89 -14.18 22.90 16.32
CA GLY A 89 -13.75 23.88 15.33
C GLY A 89 -12.64 23.37 14.39
N THR A 90 -12.53 24.07 13.27
CA THR A 90 -11.49 23.89 12.25
C THR A 90 -10.55 25.10 12.32
N TYR A 91 -9.24 24.86 12.26
CA TYR A 91 -8.24 25.90 12.36
C TYR A 91 -7.38 25.95 11.09
N VAL A 92 -7.04 27.16 10.66
CA VAL A 92 -6.04 27.40 9.58
C VAL A 92 -4.95 28.29 10.15
N ASN A 93 -3.70 27.83 10.12
CA ASN A 93 -2.54 28.56 10.68
C ASN A 93 -2.79 29.03 12.14
N ASP A 94 -3.37 28.14 12.96
CA ASP A 94 -3.77 28.33 14.36
C ASP A 94 -4.94 29.32 14.59
N GLU A 95 -5.57 29.85 13.55
CA GLU A 95 -6.77 30.65 13.64
C GLU A 95 -8.03 29.82 13.34
N ILE A 96 -9.09 29.97 14.19
CA ILE A 96 -10.36 29.29 13.97
C ILE A 96 -11.08 29.86 12.76
N VAL A 97 -11.60 29.00 11.89
CA VAL A 97 -12.25 29.41 10.64
C VAL A 97 -13.60 28.72 10.46
N HIS A 98 -14.53 29.42 9.80
CA HIS A 98 -15.81 28.84 9.34
C HIS A 98 -15.87 28.66 7.84
N ASP A 99 -15.31 29.60 7.08
CA ASP A 99 -15.15 29.57 5.62
C ASP A 99 -13.86 30.31 5.26
N HIS A 100 -12.88 29.60 4.74
CA HIS A 100 -11.53 30.12 4.48
C HIS A 100 -11.07 29.77 3.07
N ALA A 101 -10.65 30.77 2.32
CA ALA A 101 -10.01 30.55 1.01
C ALA A 101 -8.58 30.05 1.20
N LEU A 102 -8.33 28.79 0.88
CA LEU A 102 -7.03 28.14 1.04
C LEU A 102 -5.97 28.80 0.20
N ARG A 103 -4.82 29.06 0.80
CA ARG A 103 -3.61 29.58 0.20
C ARG A 103 -2.52 28.51 0.30
N ARG A 104 -1.62 28.51 -0.69
CA ARG A 104 -0.45 27.63 -0.69
C ARG A 104 0.28 27.66 0.66
N GLY A 105 0.51 26.49 1.22
CA GLY A 105 1.21 26.33 2.49
C GLY A 105 0.33 26.40 3.73
N ASP A 106 -0.98 26.73 3.60
CA ASP A 106 -1.89 26.74 4.75
C ASP A 106 -1.89 25.41 5.48
N GLN A 107 -1.80 25.47 6.80
CA GLN A 107 -1.89 24.35 7.71
C GLN A 107 -3.28 24.27 8.30
N ILE A 108 -3.99 23.19 8.02
CA ILE A 108 -5.36 22.93 8.47
C ILE A 108 -5.29 21.98 9.65
N LYS A 109 -5.69 22.41 10.84
CA LYS A 109 -5.75 21.58 12.04
C LYS A 109 -7.19 21.18 12.35
N ILE A 110 -7.42 19.87 12.47
CA ILE A 110 -8.69 19.25 12.82
C ILE A 110 -8.42 18.17 13.88
N GLY A 111 -8.84 18.42 15.12
CA GLY A 111 -8.45 17.56 16.24
C GLY A 111 -6.92 17.53 16.38
N ASP A 112 -6.35 16.31 16.43
CA ASP A 112 -4.89 16.10 16.54
C ASP A 112 -4.20 15.95 15.18
N THR A 113 -4.92 16.17 14.08
CA THR A 113 -4.36 16.03 12.72
C THR A 113 -4.12 17.41 12.10
N ILE A 114 -2.94 17.59 11.52
CA ILE A 114 -2.59 18.77 10.72
C ILE A 114 -2.38 18.35 9.28
N LEU A 115 -3.17 18.94 8.38
CA LEU A 115 -3.01 18.81 6.94
C LEU A 115 -2.40 20.09 6.39
N LYS A 116 -1.60 19.99 5.33
CA LYS A 116 -1.06 21.12 4.59
C LYS A 116 -1.65 21.17 3.19
N PHE A 117 -2.11 22.35 2.77
CA PHE A 117 -2.56 22.58 1.41
C PHE A 117 -1.37 22.88 0.51
N LEU A 118 -1.18 22.07 -0.53
CA LEU A 118 -0.07 22.18 -1.49
C LEU A 118 -0.60 22.32 -2.92
N SER A 119 0.08 23.16 -3.70
CA SER A 119 -0.18 23.23 -5.13
C SER A 119 0.52 22.11 -5.88
N GLY A 120 -0.10 21.59 -6.93
CA GLY A 120 0.44 20.48 -7.70
C GLY A 120 1.77 20.74 -8.41
N SER A 121 2.17 22.02 -8.54
CA SER A 121 3.48 22.44 -9.07
C SER A 121 4.58 22.48 -8.00
N ASP A 122 4.24 22.20 -6.73
CA ASP A 122 5.19 22.35 -5.63
C ASP A 122 6.19 21.21 -5.56
N LEU A 123 7.47 21.55 -5.53
CA LEU A 123 8.55 20.61 -5.24
C LEU A 123 8.32 19.90 -3.88
N GLU A 124 7.77 20.61 -2.90
CA GLU A 124 7.41 20.09 -1.60
C GLU A 124 6.32 19.01 -1.68
N SER A 125 5.33 19.20 -2.55
CA SER A 125 4.29 18.18 -2.81
C SER A 125 4.89 16.89 -3.38
N GLN A 126 5.84 17.01 -4.31
CA GLN A 126 6.56 15.87 -4.87
C GLN A 126 7.44 15.18 -3.82
N TYR A 127 8.07 15.97 -2.95
CA TYR A 127 8.90 15.44 -1.87
C TYR A 127 8.09 14.65 -0.85
N HIS A 128 6.93 15.16 -0.43
CA HIS A 128 6.04 14.45 0.48
C HIS A 128 5.48 13.17 -0.15
N GLU A 129 5.09 13.20 -1.42
CA GLU A 129 4.68 12.00 -2.16
C GLU A 129 5.80 10.95 -2.19
N THR A 130 7.03 11.39 -2.48
CA THR A 130 8.18 10.50 -2.54
C THR A 130 8.47 9.88 -1.17
N ILE A 131 8.47 10.67 -0.10
CA ILE A 131 8.66 10.17 1.27
C ILE A 131 7.55 9.18 1.62
N TYR A 132 6.29 9.51 1.36
CA TYR A 132 5.17 8.62 1.66
C TYR A 132 5.32 7.28 0.92
N ARG A 133 5.62 7.32 -0.39
CA ARG A 133 5.89 6.10 -1.17
C ARG A 133 7.03 5.27 -0.57
N MET A 134 8.14 5.91 -0.22
CA MET A 134 9.27 5.23 0.43
C MET A 134 8.89 4.56 1.75
N THR A 135 7.86 5.05 2.44
CA THR A 135 7.41 4.47 3.71
C THR A 135 6.47 3.28 3.55
N ILE A 136 5.74 3.17 2.42
CA ILE A 136 4.71 2.14 2.19
C ILE A 136 5.05 1.12 1.11
N MET A 137 6.03 1.41 0.25
CA MET A 137 6.43 0.52 -0.84
C MET A 137 7.70 -0.24 -0.49
N ASP A 138 7.87 -1.41 -1.08
CA ASP A 138 9.14 -2.13 -1.12
C ASP A 138 10.05 -1.52 -2.19
N GLY A 139 11.28 -1.17 -1.80
CA GLY A 139 12.21 -0.43 -2.65
C GLY A 139 12.68 -1.20 -3.90
N LEU A 140 12.62 -2.53 -3.88
CA LEU A 140 13.02 -3.37 -5.01
C LEU A 140 11.86 -3.62 -5.97
N THR A 141 10.73 -4.11 -5.44
CA THR A 141 9.63 -4.66 -6.24
C THR A 141 8.53 -3.66 -6.58
N SER A 142 8.51 -2.51 -5.90
CA SER A 142 7.48 -1.48 -6.08
C SER A 142 6.03 -1.97 -5.86
N VAL A 143 5.85 -3.06 -5.12
CA VAL A 143 4.60 -3.41 -4.43
C VAL A 143 4.66 -2.87 -2.99
N HIS A 144 3.61 -3.00 -2.22
CA HIS A 144 3.64 -2.54 -0.83
C HIS A 144 4.68 -3.31 0.01
N ASN A 145 5.15 -2.69 1.08
CA ASN A 145 6.02 -3.35 2.05
C ASN A 145 5.19 -4.05 3.15
N LYS A 146 5.86 -4.88 3.95
CA LYS A 146 5.26 -5.63 5.06
C LYS A 146 4.51 -4.73 6.05
N ARG A 147 5.04 -3.53 6.35
CA ARG A 147 4.40 -2.61 7.28
C ARG A 147 3.02 -2.19 6.77
N TYR A 148 2.93 -1.74 5.54
CA TYR A 148 1.67 -1.36 4.91
C TYR A 148 0.68 -2.53 4.86
N LEU A 149 1.16 -3.74 4.53
CA LEU A 149 0.33 -4.95 4.55
C LEU A 149 -0.33 -5.17 5.90
N MET A 150 0.44 -5.11 6.99
CA MET A 150 -0.08 -5.34 8.34
C MET A 150 -1.13 -4.29 8.73
N GLU A 151 -0.91 -3.05 8.34
CA GLU A 151 -1.85 -1.96 8.55
C GLU A 151 -3.18 -2.18 7.81
N GLN A 152 -3.10 -2.60 6.54
CA GLN A 152 -4.30 -2.90 5.75
C GLN A 152 -5.01 -4.16 6.25
N LEU A 153 -4.26 -5.18 6.65
CA LEU A 153 -4.82 -6.40 7.20
C LEU A 153 -5.64 -6.12 8.47
N GLU A 154 -5.13 -5.31 9.41
CA GLU A 154 -5.88 -4.91 10.62
C GLU A 154 -7.16 -4.12 10.27
N ARG A 155 -7.09 -3.23 9.29
CA ARG A 155 -8.23 -2.44 8.80
C ARG A 155 -9.30 -3.32 8.18
N GLU A 156 -8.91 -4.17 7.22
CA GLU A 156 -9.84 -5.06 6.52
C GLU A 156 -10.38 -6.16 7.43
N HIS A 157 -9.59 -6.65 8.38
CA HIS A 157 -10.06 -7.56 9.43
C HIS A 157 -11.19 -6.93 10.26
N SER A 158 -10.98 -5.70 10.75
CA SER A 158 -12.00 -4.98 11.53
C SER A 158 -13.27 -4.72 10.72
N ARG A 159 -13.11 -4.39 9.42
CA ARG A 159 -14.22 -4.18 8.48
C ARG A 159 -14.99 -5.47 8.20
N ALA A 160 -14.27 -6.55 7.88
CA ALA A 160 -14.82 -7.87 7.59
C ALA A 160 -15.62 -8.41 8.79
N THR A 161 -15.05 -8.34 9.99
CA THR A 161 -15.70 -8.76 11.23
C THR A 161 -16.97 -7.95 11.51
N ARG A 162 -16.90 -6.60 11.41
CA ARG A 162 -18.07 -5.72 11.66
C ARG A 162 -19.22 -5.99 10.70
N HIS A 163 -18.93 -6.18 9.42
CA HIS A 163 -19.93 -6.30 8.36
C HIS A 163 -20.19 -7.75 7.96
N ARG A 164 -19.56 -8.72 8.60
CA ARG A 164 -19.66 -10.17 8.29
C ARG A 164 -19.40 -10.46 6.82
N ARG A 165 -18.36 -9.81 6.27
CA ARG A 165 -17.92 -10.02 4.88
C ARG A 165 -16.74 -10.97 4.85
N PRO A 166 -16.60 -11.80 3.81
CA PRO A 166 -15.44 -12.66 3.68
C PRO A 166 -14.19 -11.84 3.47
N LEU A 167 -13.06 -12.34 3.98
CA LEU A 167 -11.74 -11.79 3.79
C LEU A 167 -10.79 -12.97 3.60
N THR A 168 -10.05 -12.97 2.51
CA THR A 168 -9.07 -14.03 2.22
C THR A 168 -7.66 -13.46 2.17
N MET A 169 -6.71 -14.23 2.64
CA MET A 169 -5.29 -13.95 2.59
C MET A 169 -4.56 -15.06 1.82
N VAL A 170 -3.59 -14.65 0.99
CA VAL A 170 -2.68 -15.57 0.30
C VAL A 170 -1.25 -15.24 0.71
N MET A 171 -0.52 -16.23 1.23
CA MET A 171 0.93 -16.18 1.34
C MET A 171 1.53 -16.90 0.13
N LEU A 172 2.47 -16.26 -0.54
CA LEU A 172 3.14 -16.75 -1.75
C LEU A 172 4.65 -16.69 -1.55
N ASP A 173 5.35 -17.72 -1.99
CA ASP A 173 6.81 -17.80 -1.88
C ASP A 173 7.39 -18.41 -3.18
N ILE A 174 8.49 -17.85 -3.66
CA ILE A 174 9.16 -18.32 -4.87
C ILE A 174 9.97 -19.57 -4.53
N ASP A 175 9.59 -20.68 -5.14
CA ASP A 175 10.22 -21.97 -4.92
C ASP A 175 11.69 -21.94 -5.36
N HIS A 176 12.58 -22.50 -4.52
CA HIS A 176 14.01 -22.63 -4.83
C HIS A 176 14.73 -21.30 -5.14
N PHE A 177 14.23 -20.16 -4.63
CA PHE A 177 14.78 -18.84 -4.96
C PHE A 177 16.26 -18.71 -4.59
N LYS A 178 16.72 -19.38 -3.53
CA LYS A 178 18.14 -19.43 -3.20
C LYS A 178 18.97 -20.02 -4.32
N GLU A 179 18.50 -21.07 -4.97
CA GLU A 179 19.20 -21.71 -6.09
C GLU A 179 19.31 -20.77 -7.30
N VAL A 180 18.27 -19.95 -7.55
CA VAL A 180 18.32 -18.89 -8.57
C VAL A 180 19.45 -17.90 -8.27
N ASN A 181 19.55 -17.43 -7.02
CA ASN A 181 20.63 -16.52 -6.63
C ASN A 181 22.03 -17.19 -6.70
N ASP A 182 22.13 -18.45 -6.32
CA ASP A 182 23.40 -19.18 -6.31
C ASP A 182 23.90 -19.47 -7.74
N ILE A 183 23.01 -19.68 -8.71
CA ILE A 183 23.33 -20.01 -10.12
C ILE A 183 23.51 -18.73 -10.96
N PHE A 184 22.56 -17.79 -10.90
CA PHE A 184 22.48 -16.64 -11.80
C PHE A 184 22.93 -15.32 -11.13
N GLY A 185 23.21 -15.36 -9.83
CA GLY A 185 23.60 -14.18 -9.06
C GLY A 185 22.43 -13.37 -8.51
N HIS A 186 22.70 -12.54 -7.50
CA HIS A 186 21.67 -11.74 -6.82
C HIS A 186 20.96 -10.73 -7.72
N LEU A 187 21.61 -10.20 -8.76
CA LEU A 187 20.97 -9.26 -9.68
C LEU A 187 19.88 -9.93 -10.52
N ALA A 188 20.11 -11.19 -10.93
CA ALA A 188 19.11 -12.01 -11.61
C ALA A 188 17.92 -12.32 -10.68
N GLY A 189 18.21 -12.71 -9.42
CA GLY A 189 17.17 -12.89 -8.41
C GLY A 189 16.35 -11.62 -8.14
N ASP A 190 17.01 -10.46 -8.09
CA ASP A 190 16.32 -9.16 -7.95
C ASP A 190 15.40 -8.87 -9.14
N GLN A 191 15.80 -9.25 -10.36
CA GLN A 191 14.96 -9.10 -11.55
C GLN A 191 13.75 -10.04 -11.48
N VAL A 192 13.93 -11.31 -11.12
CA VAL A 192 12.83 -12.26 -10.91
C VAL A 192 11.83 -11.74 -9.87
N LEU A 193 12.31 -11.22 -8.73
CA LEU A 193 11.44 -10.63 -7.71
C LEU A 193 10.60 -9.46 -8.25
N LYS A 194 11.19 -8.57 -9.05
CA LYS A 194 10.47 -7.44 -9.66
C LYS A 194 9.38 -7.92 -10.61
N GLU A 195 9.70 -8.86 -11.48
CA GLU A 195 8.77 -9.35 -12.50
C GLU A 195 7.64 -10.17 -11.89
N VAL A 196 7.93 -11.06 -10.92
CA VAL A 196 6.91 -11.79 -10.14
C VAL A 196 5.96 -10.81 -9.46
N ALA A 197 6.47 -9.75 -8.84
CA ALA A 197 5.63 -8.72 -8.20
C ALA A 197 4.72 -7.99 -9.22
N GLN A 198 5.24 -7.67 -10.41
CA GLN A 198 4.46 -7.02 -11.48
C GLN A 198 3.39 -7.95 -12.05
N LEU A 199 3.73 -9.21 -12.31
CA LEU A 199 2.77 -10.23 -12.75
C LEU A 199 1.64 -10.38 -11.74
N ALA A 200 1.99 -10.55 -10.46
CA ALA A 200 0.99 -10.68 -9.42
C ALA A 200 0.09 -9.44 -9.33
N LYS A 201 0.68 -8.24 -9.36
CA LYS A 201 -0.07 -6.97 -9.33
C LYS A 201 -1.03 -6.81 -10.51
N SER A 202 -0.67 -7.31 -11.70
CA SER A 202 -1.48 -7.15 -12.92
C SER A 202 -2.84 -7.87 -12.86
N ARG A 203 -3.01 -8.83 -11.95
CA ARG A 203 -4.21 -9.66 -11.78
C ARG A 203 -5.10 -9.25 -10.64
N LEU A 204 -4.65 -8.32 -9.81
CA LEU A 204 -5.36 -7.87 -8.63
C LEU A 204 -6.28 -6.70 -8.95
N ARG A 205 -7.39 -6.64 -8.21
CA ARG A 205 -8.33 -5.52 -8.24
C ARG A 205 -7.74 -4.31 -7.51
N PRO A 206 -8.25 -3.09 -7.72
CA PRO A 206 -7.80 -1.90 -7.00
C PRO A 206 -7.88 -2.00 -5.47
N ASP A 207 -8.87 -2.76 -4.95
CA ASP A 207 -9.09 -2.95 -3.51
C ASP A 207 -8.24 -4.10 -2.92
N ASP A 208 -7.65 -4.95 -3.77
CA ASP A 208 -6.76 -6.00 -3.33
C ASP A 208 -5.39 -5.41 -2.98
N VAL A 209 -4.76 -5.94 -1.95
CA VAL A 209 -3.43 -5.50 -1.53
C VAL A 209 -2.43 -6.61 -1.81
N ILE A 210 -1.31 -6.25 -2.47
CA ILE A 210 -0.12 -7.09 -2.57
C ILE A 210 1.05 -6.38 -1.90
N ALA A 211 1.82 -7.16 -1.14
CA ALA A 211 3.03 -6.66 -0.49
C ALA A 211 4.14 -7.72 -0.51
N ARG A 212 5.38 -7.24 -0.50
CA ARG A 212 6.52 -8.10 -0.19
C ARG A 212 6.61 -8.27 1.32
N TYR A 213 6.40 -9.51 1.77
CA TYR A 213 6.38 -9.84 3.21
C TYR A 213 7.80 -9.96 3.77
N GLY A 214 8.74 -10.49 2.98
CA GLY A 214 10.15 -10.59 3.32
C GLY A 214 10.89 -11.48 2.32
N GLY A 215 12.17 -11.24 2.05
CA GLY A 215 12.95 -12.07 1.14
C GLY A 215 12.26 -12.31 -0.21
N GLU A 216 11.89 -13.55 -0.47
CA GLU A 216 11.15 -14.02 -1.64
C GLU A 216 9.65 -14.23 -1.38
N GLU A 217 9.16 -13.82 -0.21
CA GLU A 217 7.77 -14.00 0.21
C GLU A 217 6.92 -12.79 -0.14
N PHE A 218 5.75 -13.04 -0.70
CA PHE A 218 4.71 -12.05 -0.95
C PHE A 218 3.43 -12.42 -0.22
N ALA A 219 2.62 -11.41 0.12
CA ALA A 219 1.33 -11.63 0.73
C ALA A 219 0.26 -10.79 0.04
N LEU A 220 -0.93 -11.39 -0.13
CA LEU A 220 -2.09 -10.75 -0.70
C LEU A 220 -3.21 -10.69 0.35
N VAL A 221 -3.89 -9.55 0.42
CA VAL A 221 -5.14 -9.40 1.19
C VAL A 221 -6.25 -9.12 0.19
N LEU A 222 -7.27 -9.97 0.19
CA LEU A 222 -8.37 -10.00 -0.77
C LEU A 222 -9.69 -9.73 -0.05
N PRO A 223 -10.12 -8.45 0.07
CA PRO A 223 -11.39 -8.11 0.68
C PRO A 223 -12.58 -8.70 -0.09
N GLU A 224 -13.67 -8.99 0.63
CA GLU A 224 -14.92 -9.51 0.07
C GLU A 224 -14.75 -10.77 -0.81
N THR A 225 -13.70 -11.55 -0.51
CA THR A 225 -13.34 -12.76 -1.27
C THR A 225 -13.39 -13.97 -0.33
N LYS A 226 -14.11 -15.01 -0.74
CA LYS A 226 -14.18 -16.31 -0.04
C LYS A 226 -12.97 -17.18 -0.37
N LEU A 227 -12.77 -18.25 0.39
CA LEU A 227 -11.68 -19.21 0.22
C LEU A 227 -11.52 -19.68 -1.24
N ASP A 228 -12.60 -20.14 -1.86
CA ASP A 228 -12.57 -20.64 -3.25
C ASP A 228 -12.08 -19.56 -4.24
N GLY A 229 -12.49 -18.30 -4.03
CA GLY A 229 -12.05 -17.17 -4.83
C GLY A 229 -10.55 -16.88 -4.63
N GLY A 230 -10.06 -16.97 -3.39
CA GLY A 230 -8.65 -16.84 -3.06
C GLY A 230 -7.81 -17.95 -3.67
N ILE A 231 -8.27 -19.20 -3.59
CA ILE A 231 -7.62 -20.37 -4.22
C ILE A 231 -7.53 -20.18 -5.74
N LEU A 232 -8.60 -19.71 -6.38
CA LEU A 232 -8.63 -19.46 -7.81
C LEU A 232 -7.59 -18.39 -8.21
N ILE A 233 -7.54 -17.28 -7.50
CA ILE A 233 -6.56 -16.20 -7.75
C ILE A 233 -5.13 -16.73 -7.56
N ALA A 234 -4.88 -17.44 -6.46
CA ALA A 234 -3.57 -18.00 -6.16
C ALA A 234 -3.10 -19.00 -7.24
N ASP A 235 -4.00 -19.89 -7.73
CA ASP A 235 -3.66 -20.85 -8.78
C ASP A 235 -3.45 -20.19 -10.15
N GLN A 236 -4.19 -19.13 -10.46
CA GLN A 236 -3.94 -18.33 -11.66
C GLN A 236 -2.56 -17.66 -11.61
N LEU A 237 -2.20 -17.06 -10.47
CA LEU A 237 -0.87 -16.46 -10.28
C LEU A 237 0.24 -17.50 -10.39
N ARG A 238 0.06 -18.65 -9.71
CA ARG A 238 1.00 -19.77 -9.78
C ARG A 238 1.26 -20.22 -11.22
N LYS A 239 0.19 -20.43 -12.00
CA LYS A 239 0.29 -20.84 -13.40
C LYS A 239 1.00 -19.80 -14.26
N MET A 240 0.61 -18.53 -14.13
CA MET A 240 1.25 -17.43 -14.86
C MET A 240 2.73 -17.33 -14.58
N ILE A 241 3.15 -17.45 -13.31
CA ILE A 241 4.55 -17.39 -12.93
C ILE A 241 5.31 -18.62 -13.45
N ALA A 242 4.70 -19.81 -13.38
CA ALA A 242 5.32 -21.04 -13.87
C ALA A 242 5.47 -21.06 -15.40
N ASP A 243 4.58 -20.40 -16.14
CA ASP A 243 4.59 -20.31 -17.61
C ASP A 243 5.47 -19.15 -18.13
N GLU A 244 5.90 -18.24 -17.24
CA GLU A 244 6.72 -17.07 -17.60
C GLU A 244 8.19 -17.46 -17.70
N VAL A 245 8.87 -16.86 -18.68
CA VAL A 245 10.32 -16.94 -18.83
C VAL A 245 10.93 -15.60 -18.45
N PHE A 246 11.61 -15.58 -17.31
CA PHE A 246 12.28 -14.39 -16.80
C PHE A 246 13.64 -14.24 -17.46
N ALA A 247 13.82 -13.18 -18.26
CA ALA A 247 15.08 -12.92 -18.95
C ALA A 247 16.01 -12.04 -18.11
N PHE A 248 17.26 -12.48 -17.96
CA PHE A 248 18.32 -11.68 -17.36
C PHE A 248 19.61 -11.84 -18.15
N GLU A 249 20.10 -10.77 -18.79
CA GLU A 249 21.20 -10.80 -19.76
C GLU A 249 20.90 -11.81 -20.87
N ASP A 250 21.73 -12.83 -21.07
CA ASP A 250 21.57 -13.89 -22.07
C ASP A 250 20.94 -15.18 -21.47
N GLU A 251 20.50 -15.13 -20.20
CA GLU A 251 19.96 -16.29 -19.48
C GLU A 251 18.43 -16.26 -19.41
N GLU A 252 17.82 -17.42 -19.55
CA GLU A 252 16.39 -17.68 -19.36
C GLU A 252 16.16 -18.40 -18.03
N ILE A 253 15.43 -17.75 -17.11
CA ILE A 253 15.18 -18.27 -15.76
C ILE A 253 13.71 -18.66 -15.66
N GLN A 254 13.42 -19.85 -15.20
CA GLN A 254 12.08 -20.30 -14.85
C GLN A 254 11.97 -20.53 -13.36
N VAL A 255 10.90 -20.04 -12.76
CA VAL A 255 10.59 -20.26 -11.34
C VAL A 255 9.14 -20.68 -11.16
N THR A 256 8.88 -21.34 -10.07
CA THR A 256 7.51 -21.63 -9.60
C THR A 256 7.25 -20.98 -8.27
N VAL A 257 6.00 -20.96 -7.87
CA VAL A 257 5.60 -20.43 -6.55
C VAL A 257 4.70 -21.42 -5.83
N SER A 258 4.86 -21.47 -4.52
CA SER A 258 3.93 -22.15 -3.62
C SER A 258 3.03 -21.11 -2.94
N CYS A 259 1.75 -21.42 -2.77
CA CYS A 259 0.79 -20.52 -2.17
C CYS A 259 0.04 -21.20 -1.03
N GLY A 260 -0.10 -20.48 0.09
CA GLY A 260 -0.98 -20.83 1.20
C GLY A 260 -2.14 -19.86 1.27
N VAL A 261 -3.37 -20.36 1.23
CA VAL A 261 -4.60 -19.55 1.23
C VAL A 261 -5.36 -19.79 2.53
N SER A 262 -5.88 -18.71 3.11
CA SER A 262 -6.72 -18.77 4.31
C SER A 262 -7.88 -17.80 4.17
N GLU A 263 -9.08 -18.18 4.68
CA GLU A 263 -10.23 -17.29 4.84
C GLU A 263 -10.39 -16.96 6.31
N LEU A 264 -10.70 -15.71 6.63
CA LEU A 264 -10.88 -15.24 8.00
C LEU A 264 -12.04 -15.97 8.70
N ALA A 265 -11.74 -16.71 9.77
CA ALA A 265 -12.76 -17.32 10.63
C ALA A 265 -13.30 -16.30 11.67
N ALA A 266 -14.55 -16.49 12.09
CA ALA A 266 -15.34 -15.50 12.84
C ALA A 266 -14.68 -15.00 14.15
N GLU A 267 -13.87 -15.81 14.84
CA GLU A 267 -13.26 -15.46 16.13
C GLU A 267 -11.74 -15.23 16.04
N TRP A 268 -11.20 -15.27 14.82
CA TRP A 268 -9.76 -15.10 14.63
C TRP A 268 -9.35 -13.64 14.75
N ARG A 269 -8.17 -13.43 15.37
CA ARG A 269 -7.44 -12.15 15.32
C ARG A 269 -6.57 -12.15 14.06
N CYS A 270 -6.10 -10.97 13.66
CA CYS A 270 -5.18 -10.83 12.51
C CYS A 270 -3.99 -11.79 12.56
N TYR A 271 -3.44 -12.03 13.75
CA TYR A 271 -2.33 -12.96 13.93
C TYR A 271 -2.69 -14.43 13.62
N ASP A 272 -3.88 -14.87 14.06
CA ASP A 272 -4.35 -16.24 13.84
C ASP A 272 -4.60 -16.48 12.34
N PHE A 273 -5.14 -15.49 11.66
CA PHE A 273 -5.40 -15.48 10.22
C PHE A 273 -4.09 -15.57 9.40
N LEU A 274 -3.12 -14.71 9.73
CA LEU A 274 -1.78 -14.75 9.11
C LEU A 274 -1.10 -16.11 9.32
N LYS A 275 -1.14 -16.62 10.54
CA LYS A 275 -0.51 -17.90 10.91
C LYS A 275 -1.13 -19.07 10.16
N ASP A 276 -2.43 -19.04 9.89
CA ASP A 276 -3.10 -20.08 9.12
C ASP A 276 -2.67 -20.07 7.65
N ALA A 277 -2.57 -18.90 7.04
CA ALA A 277 -2.06 -18.75 5.67
C ALA A 277 -0.59 -19.22 5.55
N ASP A 278 0.25 -18.87 6.54
CA ASP A 278 1.65 -19.32 6.60
C ASP A 278 1.76 -20.84 6.76
N ARG A 279 0.94 -21.44 7.64
CA ARG A 279 0.87 -22.90 7.77
C ARG A 279 0.47 -23.57 6.45
N ASN A 280 -0.49 -23.02 5.74
CA ASN A 280 -0.95 -23.53 4.45
C ASN A 280 0.14 -23.41 3.38
N LEU A 281 0.92 -22.33 3.37
CA LEU A 281 2.11 -22.18 2.51
C LEU A 281 3.16 -23.26 2.83
N TYR A 282 3.41 -23.52 4.10
CA TYR A 282 4.33 -24.59 4.51
C TYR A 282 3.87 -25.96 4.01
N GLU A 283 2.56 -26.28 4.09
CA GLU A 283 2.02 -27.53 3.55
C GLU A 283 2.11 -27.60 2.02
N ALA A 284 1.92 -26.48 1.30
CA ALA A 284 2.16 -26.42 -0.15
C ALA A 284 3.61 -26.78 -0.50
N LYS A 285 4.58 -26.20 0.22
CA LYS A 285 6.01 -26.51 0.04
C LYS A 285 6.35 -27.95 0.35
N ARG A 286 5.83 -28.52 1.45
CA ARG A 286 6.05 -29.92 1.84
C ARG A 286 5.46 -30.92 0.87
N SER A 287 4.31 -30.60 0.28
CA SER A 287 3.58 -31.47 -0.64
C SER A 287 4.18 -31.52 -2.06
N GLY A 288 5.31 -30.86 -2.30
CA GLY A 288 6.04 -30.93 -3.58
C GLY A 288 6.11 -29.61 -4.34
N ARG A 289 5.79 -28.48 -3.69
CA ARG A 289 5.88 -27.13 -4.27
C ARG A 289 5.00 -26.92 -5.51
N ASN A 290 5.12 -25.73 -6.16
CA ASN A 290 4.37 -25.34 -7.35
C ASN A 290 2.87 -25.65 -7.23
N ARG A 291 2.26 -25.26 -6.12
CA ARG A 291 0.85 -25.53 -5.82
C ARG A 291 0.24 -24.54 -4.84
N VAL A 292 -1.07 -24.57 -4.79
CA VAL A 292 -1.89 -23.88 -3.80
C VAL A 292 -2.34 -24.87 -2.73
N TYR A 293 -2.37 -24.44 -1.47
CA TYR A 293 -2.93 -25.19 -0.36
C TYR A 293 -3.81 -24.26 0.51
N PRO A 294 -5.01 -24.69 0.96
CA PRO A 294 -5.69 -25.94 0.55
C PRO A 294 -6.04 -25.91 -0.94
N SER A 295 -6.16 -27.09 -1.51
CA SER A 295 -6.44 -27.28 -2.94
C SER A 295 -7.90 -27.60 -3.20
#